data_f20e1b685898de8a94c32b2e97985707
#
_entry.id   f20e1b685898de8a94c32b2e97985707
#
_cell.length_a   1.000
_cell.length_b   1.000
_cell.length_c   1.000
_cell.angle_alpha   90.00
_cell.angle_beta   90.00
_cell.angle_gamma   90.00
#
_symmetry.space_group_name_H-M   'P 1'
#
loop_
_entity.id
_entity.type
_entity.pdbx_description
1 polymer ?
#
loop_
_entity_poly.entity_id
_entity_poly.type
_entity_poly.pdbx_seq_one_letter_code
_entity_poly.pdbx_strand_id
1 'polypeptide(L)'
;MNPVSTYAKAALVLLFVSFAAGGFGEAYVPSKLIVWSDAAATVRNIQTSDTLFRLGFIAYLMEATCDVALALVFYMLLKPVRKDVALLAAFFGILGTALFAVAELFYFAPSFFLHGAGYLKTFTTDQLNSLAMLSLRFYSWGGGIFMAFYGTAWLLRAYLMFRSGYFPKAIAVLMGVAGTGFVLRNVALVLVPAYRSGWLLLLAMPGGLALMAWLAVQAFKTRTPLDLPS
;
A
#
# COMPACT_ATOMS: atom_id res chain seq x y z
N MET A 1 0.72 2.60 31.56
CA MET A 1 1.29 2.88 30.21
C MET A 1 0.42 3.94 29.56
N ASN A 2 1.00 5.01 29.02
CA ASN A 2 0.23 6.06 28.34
C ASN A 2 -0.34 5.48 27.02
N PRO A 3 -1.66 5.47 26.79
CA PRO A 3 -2.25 4.87 25.60
C PRO A 3 -1.70 5.48 24.29
N VAL A 4 -1.31 6.76 24.28
CA VAL A 4 -0.75 7.41 23.09
C VAL A 4 0.63 6.85 22.74
N SER A 5 1.49 6.61 23.73
CA SER A 5 2.81 5.99 23.52
C SER A 5 2.66 4.56 22.96
N THR A 6 1.65 3.82 23.42
CA THR A 6 1.36 2.47 22.92
C THR A 6 0.94 2.50 21.45
N TYR A 7 0.00 3.40 21.07
CA TYR A 7 -0.41 3.55 19.68
C TYR A 7 0.71 4.07 18.77
N ALA A 8 1.57 4.97 19.26
CA ALA A 8 2.73 5.44 18.49
C ALA A 8 3.74 4.32 18.21
N LYS A 9 4.02 3.45 19.21
CA LYS A 9 4.86 2.26 19.01
C LYS A 9 4.24 1.27 18.05
N ALA A 10 2.95 1.00 18.19
CA ALA A 10 2.23 0.12 17.27
C ALA A 10 2.25 0.68 15.83
N ALA A 11 2.00 1.98 15.66
CA ALA A 11 2.07 2.63 14.35
C ALA A 11 3.46 2.51 13.72
N LEU A 12 4.54 2.72 14.51
CA LEU A 12 5.91 2.60 14.01
C LEU A 12 6.20 1.20 13.50
N VAL A 13 5.90 0.17 14.30
CA VAL A 13 6.17 -1.23 13.93
C VAL A 13 5.36 -1.62 12.69
N LEU A 14 4.07 -1.31 12.69
CA LEU A 14 3.18 -1.64 11.57
C LEU A 14 3.59 -0.91 10.29
N LEU A 15 3.94 0.38 10.36
CA LEU A 15 4.45 1.13 9.21
C LEU A 15 5.76 0.55 8.68
N PHE A 16 6.70 0.22 9.56
CA PHE A 16 7.97 -0.37 9.15
C PHE A 16 7.76 -1.72 8.43
N VAL A 17 6.91 -2.59 8.99
CA VAL A 17 6.59 -3.89 8.37
C VAL A 17 5.86 -3.71 7.05
N SER A 18 4.85 -2.82 6.99
CA SER A 18 4.09 -2.51 5.77
C SER A 18 5.03 -1.98 4.67
N PHE A 19 5.88 -1.00 4.97
CA PHE A 19 6.84 -0.45 4.00
C PHE A 19 7.86 -1.49 3.51
N ALA A 20 8.38 -2.32 4.41
CA ALA A 20 9.33 -3.37 4.02
C ALA A 20 8.66 -4.44 3.14
N ALA A 21 7.44 -4.85 3.51
CA ALA A 21 6.64 -5.83 2.77
C ALA A 21 6.22 -5.28 1.40
N GLY A 22 5.71 -4.05 1.33
CA GLY A 22 5.35 -3.39 0.06
C GLY A 22 6.57 -3.16 -0.83
N GLY A 23 7.68 -2.68 -0.28
CA GLY A 23 8.92 -2.52 -1.04
C GLY A 23 9.43 -3.83 -1.65
N PHE A 24 9.31 -4.93 -0.92
CA PHE A 24 9.65 -6.26 -1.43
C PHE A 24 8.60 -6.75 -2.44
N GLY A 25 7.31 -6.78 -2.06
CA GLY A 25 6.23 -7.36 -2.87
C GLY A 25 5.89 -6.53 -4.11
N GLU A 26 5.74 -5.21 -3.97
CA GLU A 26 5.29 -4.33 -5.07
C GLU A 26 6.42 -3.80 -5.96
N ALA A 27 7.63 -3.62 -5.42
CA ALA A 27 8.72 -3.06 -6.20
C ALA A 27 9.74 -4.12 -6.60
N TYR A 28 10.34 -4.83 -5.65
CA TYR A 28 11.44 -5.74 -5.93
C TYR A 28 10.99 -6.96 -6.76
N VAL A 29 9.98 -7.71 -6.29
CA VAL A 29 9.55 -8.95 -6.95
C VAL A 29 9.03 -8.70 -8.37
N PRO A 30 8.10 -7.74 -8.61
CA PRO A 30 7.66 -7.43 -9.97
C PRO A 30 8.78 -6.97 -10.89
N SER A 31 9.75 -6.20 -10.39
CA SER A 31 10.89 -5.74 -11.20
C SER A 31 11.78 -6.88 -11.68
N LYS A 32 11.79 -8.01 -10.98
CA LYS A 32 12.57 -9.21 -11.35
C LYS A 32 11.80 -10.15 -12.27
N LEU A 33 10.48 -10.23 -12.11
CA LEU A 33 9.69 -11.28 -12.75
C LEU A 33 8.88 -10.78 -13.95
N ILE A 34 8.37 -9.54 -13.92
CA ILE A 34 7.40 -9.06 -14.91
C ILE A 34 8.09 -8.25 -16.01
N VAL A 35 8.05 -8.78 -17.22
CA VAL A 35 8.44 -8.08 -18.45
C VAL A 35 7.15 -7.64 -19.14
N TRP A 36 6.71 -6.42 -18.90
CA TRP A 36 5.40 -5.91 -19.33
C TRP A 36 5.15 -5.95 -20.85
N SER A 37 6.18 -6.06 -21.67
CA SER A 37 6.11 -6.16 -23.13
C SER A 37 6.18 -7.60 -23.64
N ASP A 38 6.46 -8.59 -22.76
CA ASP A 38 6.69 -9.99 -23.16
C ASP A 38 6.04 -10.95 -22.16
N ALA A 39 4.89 -11.51 -22.55
CA ALA A 39 4.14 -12.45 -21.73
C ALA A 39 4.90 -13.78 -21.53
N ALA A 40 5.56 -14.28 -22.57
CA ALA A 40 6.31 -15.53 -22.50
C ALA A 40 7.55 -15.41 -21.61
N ALA A 41 8.27 -14.29 -21.66
CA ALA A 41 9.38 -14.01 -20.76
C ALA A 41 8.89 -13.90 -19.31
N THR A 42 7.78 -13.20 -19.06
CA THR A 42 7.18 -13.08 -17.72
C THR A 42 6.84 -14.44 -17.15
N VAL A 43 6.18 -15.29 -17.93
CA VAL A 43 5.81 -16.64 -17.50
C VAL A 43 7.04 -17.49 -17.20
N ARG A 44 8.06 -17.48 -18.06
CA ARG A 44 9.33 -18.17 -17.78
C ARG A 44 9.98 -17.70 -16.48
N ASN A 45 10.02 -16.39 -16.24
CA ASN A 45 10.58 -15.84 -15.01
C ASN A 45 9.80 -16.31 -13.77
N ILE A 46 8.46 -16.30 -13.82
CA ILE A 46 7.61 -16.78 -12.73
C ILE A 46 7.86 -18.26 -12.48
N GLN A 47 7.88 -19.09 -13.52
CA GLN A 47 8.11 -20.55 -13.40
C GLN A 47 9.50 -20.88 -12.86
N THR A 48 10.53 -20.18 -13.29
CA THR A 48 11.90 -20.41 -12.81
C THR A 48 12.13 -19.86 -11.41
N SER A 49 11.33 -18.92 -10.97
CA SER A 49 11.44 -18.26 -9.66
C SER A 49 10.12 -18.31 -8.87
N ASP A 50 9.41 -19.46 -8.93
CA ASP A 50 8.08 -19.64 -8.31
C ASP A 50 8.08 -19.31 -6.81
N THR A 51 9.13 -19.68 -6.08
CA THR A 51 9.27 -19.33 -4.66
C THR A 51 9.31 -17.82 -4.46
N LEU A 52 10.05 -17.08 -5.28
CA LEU A 52 10.12 -15.61 -5.19
C LEU A 52 8.75 -14.97 -5.49
N PHE A 53 8.04 -15.49 -6.50
CA PHE A 53 6.69 -15.05 -6.85
C PHE A 53 5.70 -15.24 -5.69
N ARG A 54 5.73 -16.42 -5.04
CA ARG A 54 4.89 -16.73 -3.87
C ARG A 54 5.25 -15.89 -2.65
N LEU A 55 6.54 -15.66 -2.42
CA LEU A 55 6.99 -14.77 -1.33
C LEU A 55 6.52 -13.32 -1.57
N GLY A 56 6.45 -12.85 -2.82
CA GLY A 56 5.81 -11.59 -3.18
C GLY A 56 4.36 -11.53 -2.70
N PHE A 57 3.57 -12.57 -3.00
CA PHE A 57 2.18 -12.63 -2.55
C PHE A 57 2.04 -12.64 -1.02
N ILE A 58 2.89 -13.38 -0.30
CA ILE A 58 2.89 -13.36 1.17
C ILE A 58 3.24 -11.98 1.72
N ALA A 59 4.17 -11.27 1.08
CA ALA A 59 4.50 -9.89 1.46
C ALA A 59 3.29 -8.95 1.31
N TYR A 60 2.52 -9.07 0.23
CA TYR A 60 1.26 -8.33 0.06
C TYR A 60 0.25 -8.61 1.18
N LEU A 61 0.04 -9.88 1.54
CA LEU A 61 -0.87 -10.24 2.63
C LEU A 61 -0.42 -9.63 3.97
N MET A 62 0.90 -9.59 4.19
CA MET A 62 1.48 -8.97 5.38
C MET A 62 1.25 -7.46 5.38
N GLU A 63 1.49 -6.78 4.26
CA GLU A 63 1.22 -5.36 4.08
C GLU A 63 -0.24 -5.03 4.32
N ALA A 64 -1.17 -5.72 3.65
CA ALA A 64 -2.61 -5.52 3.81
C ALA A 64 -3.07 -5.71 5.27
N THR A 65 -2.53 -6.71 5.96
CA THR A 65 -2.82 -6.95 7.39
C THR A 65 -2.33 -5.79 8.25
N CYS A 66 -1.13 -5.29 8.00
CA CYS A 66 -0.59 -4.12 8.69
C CYS A 66 -1.42 -2.86 8.42
N ASP A 67 -1.88 -2.66 7.19
CA ASP A 67 -2.66 -1.48 6.80
C ASP A 67 -4.05 -1.44 7.46
N VAL A 68 -4.72 -2.58 7.61
CA VAL A 68 -5.96 -2.67 8.40
C VAL A 68 -5.71 -2.28 9.86
N ALA A 69 -4.64 -2.81 10.47
CA ALA A 69 -4.28 -2.45 11.83
C ALA A 69 -3.89 -0.97 11.95
N LEU A 70 -3.18 -0.41 10.97
CA LEU A 70 -2.83 1.00 10.90
C LEU A 70 -4.06 1.91 10.77
N ALA A 71 -5.12 1.47 10.08
CA ALA A 71 -6.37 2.23 10.01
C ALA A 71 -6.96 2.45 11.41
N LEU A 72 -6.99 1.41 12.25
CA LEU A 72 -7.43 1.50 13.65
C LEU A 72 -6.48 2.38 14.48
N VAL A 73 -5.17 2.16 14.37
CA VAL A 73 -4.17 2.88 15.18
C VAL A 73 -4.22 4.38 14.88
N PHE A 74 -4.29 4.78 13.61
CA PHE A 74 -4.44 6.20 13.24
C PHE A 74 -5.80 6.78 13.65
N TYR A 75 -6.87 5.99 13.58
CA TYR A 75 -8.16 6.42 14.14
C TYR A 75 -8.02 6.76 15.63
N MET A 76 -7.42 5.86 16.42
CA MET A 76 -7.23 6.08 17.86
C MET A 76 -6.34 7.29 18.15
N LEU A 77 -5.31 7.54 17.35
CA LEU A 77 -4.42 8.68 17.49
C LEU A 77 -5.08 10.02 17.09
N LEU A 78 -6.01 10.01 16.12
CA LEU A 78 -6.52 11.24 15.49
C LEU A 78 -7.98 11.55 15.88
N LYS A 79 -8.73 10.61 16.47
CA LYS A 79 -10.11 10.83 16.92
C LYS A 79 -10.29 11.98 17.93
N PRO A 80 -9.28 12.34 18.78
CA PRO A 80 -9.43 13.50 19.66
C PRO A 80 -9.50 14.83 18.92
N VAL A 81 -8.96 14.90 17.69
CA VAL A 81 -8.99 16.13 16.87
C VAL A 81 -10.38 16.32 16.25
N ARG A 82 -10.85 15.31 15.49
CA ARG A 82 -12.20 15.24 14.92
C ARG A 82 -12.56 13.78 14.65
N LYS A 83 -13.46 13.25 15.47
CA LYS A 83 -13.86 11.83 15.46
C LYS A 83 -14.48 11.39 14.12
N ASP A 84 -15.36 12.22 13.56
CA ASP A 84 -16.03 11.97 12.27
C ASP A 84 -15.04 11.85 11.11
N VAL A 85 -14.10 12.79 11.01
CA VAL A 85 -13.07 12.79 9.95
C VAL A 85 -12.05 11.65 10.16
N ALA A 86 -11.70 11.35 11.42
CA ALA A 86 -10.81 10.23 11.74
C ALA A 86 -11.45 8.89 11.37
N LEU A 87 -12.75 8.74 11.60
CA LEU A 87 -13.51 7.56 11.22
C LEU A 87 -13.61 7.43 9.69
N LEU A 88 -13.89 8.54 9.00
CA LEU A 88 -13.91 8.57 7.53
C LEU A 88 -12.56 8.17 6.95
N ALA A 89 -11.45 8.67 7.51
CA ALA A 89 -10.10 8.29 7.09
C ALA A 89 -9.82 6.79 7.31
N ALA A 90 -10.34 6.21 8.40
CA ALA A 90 -10.22 4.77 8.65
C ALA A 90 -11.02 3.95 7.63
N PHE A 91 -12.24 4.35 7.29
CA PHE A 91 -13.05 3.69 6.25
C PHE A 91 -12.39 3.73 4.88
N PHE A 92 -11.86 4.89 4.45
CA PHE A 92 -11.13 4.99 3.20
C PHE A 92 -9.88 4.08 3.20
N GLY A 93 -9.17 4.01 4.31
CA GLY A 93 -8.01 3.12 4.46
C GLY A 93 -8.41 1.65 4.34
N ILE A 94 -9.41 1.21 5.10
CA ILE A 94 -9.88 -0.19 5.09
C ILE A 94 -10.45 -0.57 3.72
N LEU A 95 -11.27 0.30 3.11
CA LEU A 95 -11.82 0.04 1.78
C LEU A 95 -10.71 -0.05 0.73
N GLY A 96 -9.73 0.87 0.78
CA GLY A 96 -8.54 0.78 -0.08
C GLY A 96 -7.82 -0.55 0.09
N THR A 97 -7.51 -0.95 1.32
CA THR A 97 -6.83 -2.23 1.60
C THR A 97 -7.65 -3.44 1.15
N ALA A 98 -8.98 -3.39 1.26
CA ALA A 98 -9.85 -4.47 0.74
C ALA A 98 -9.78 -4.57 -0.79
N LEU A 99 -9.80 -3.44 -1.49
CA LEU A 99 -9.63 -3.39 -2.95
C LEU A 99 -8.24 -3.89 -3.37
N PHE A 100 -7.21 -3.55 -2.59
CA PHE A 100 -5.86 -4.06 -2.79
C PHE A 100 -5.81 -5.59 -2.65
N ALA A 101 -6.40 -6.14 -1.59
CA ALA A 101 -6.46 -7.59 -1.40
C ALA A 101 -7.18 -8.32 -2.55
N VAL A 102 -8.22 -7.69 -3.15
CA VAL A 102 -8.85 -8.23 -4.37
C VAL A 102 -7.91 -8.15 -5.57
N ALA A 103 -7.16 -7.05 -5.73
CA ALA A 103 -6.17 -6.94 -6.80
C ALA A 103 -5.07 -8.01 -6.70
N GLU A 104 -4.67 -8.38 -5.48
CA GLU A 104 -3.67 -9.43 -5.22
C GLU A 104 -4.09 -10.82 -5.71
N LEU A 105 -5.39 -11.11 -5.79
CA LEU A 105 -5.87 -12.35 -6.43
C LEU A 105 -5.45 -12.41 -7.90
N PHE A 106 -5.48 -11.27 -8.59
CA PHE A 106 -5.02 -11.19 -9.98
C PHE A 106 -3.49 -11.28 -10.09
N TYR A 107 -2.74 -10.79 -9.09
CA TYR A 107 -1.29 -11.03 -9.02
C TYR A 107 -1.00 -12.53 -8.92
N PHE A 108 -1.73 -13.26 -8.08
CA PHE A 108 -1.50 -14.69 -7.86
C PHE A 108 -2.10 -15.59 -8.96
N ALA A 109 -3.00 -15.07 -9.79
CA ALA A 109 -3.70 -15.83 -10.84
C ALA A 109 -2.77 -16.59 -11.83
N PRO A 110 -1.57 -16.10 -12.22
CA PRO A 110 -0.62 -16.88 -13.02
C PRO A 110 -0.32 -18.28 -12.44
N SER A 111 -0.29 -18.43 -11.11
CA SER A 111 -0.09 -19.73 -10.49
C SER A 111 -1.15 -20.76 -10.89
N PHE A 112 -2.39 -20.33 -11.11
CA PHE A 112 -3.48 -21.23 -11.54
C PHE A 112 -3.33 -21.64 -13.01
N PHE A 113 -2.83 -20.73 -13.86
CA PHE A 113 -2.67 -21.01 -15.29
C PHE A 113 -1.44 -21.85 -15.61
N LEU A 114 -0.41 -21.81 -14.76
CA LEU A 114 0.92 -22.37 -15.07
C LEU A 114 1.17 -23.74 -14.45
N HIS A 115 0.30 -24.23 -13.55
CA HIS A 115 0.49 -25.52 -12.89
C HIS A 115 -0.23 -26.71 -13.57
N GLY A 116 -0.65 -26.54 -14.81
CA GLY A 116 -1.08 -27.68 -15.66
C GLY A 116 -2.40 -28.33 -15.25
N ALA A 117 -3.34 -27.57 -14.68
CA ALA A 117 -4.66 -28.11 -14.33
C ALA A 117 -5.36 -28.72 -15.56
N GLY A 118 -6.06 -29.83 -15.36
CA GLY A 118 -6.66 -30.62 -16.45
C GLY A 118 -7.63 -29.83 -17.35
N TYR A 119 -8.37 -28.88 -16.78
CA TYR A 119 -9.30 -28.02 -17.53
C TYR A 119 -8.61 -26.97 -18.42
N LEU A 120 -7.30 -26.76 -18.24
CA LEU A 120 -6.51 -25.82 -19.05
C LEU A 120 -5.90 -26.48 -20.30
N LYS A 121 -6.03 -27.79 -20.47
CA LYS A 121 -5.46 -28.54 -21.62
C LYS A 121 -6.03 -28.11 -22.98
N THR A 122 -7.17 -27.41 -22.99
CA THR A 122 -7.77 -26.83 -24.20
C THR A 122 -7.10 -25.56 -24.68
N PHE A 123 -6.31 -24.90 -23.82
CA PHE A 123 -5.58 -23.68 -24.14
C PHE A 123 -4.19 -24.00 -24.67
N THR A 124 -3.75 -23.25 -25.67
CA THR A 124 -2.35 -23.29 -26.10
C THR A 124 -1.45 -22.60 -25.09
N THR A 125 -0.14 -22.87 -25.14
CA THR A 125 0.86 -22.20 -24.28
C THR A 125 0.79 -20.67 -24.43
N ASP A 126 0.64 -20.16 -25.66
CA ASP A 126 0.57 -18.72 -25.90
C ASP A 126 -0.71 -18.08 -25.31
N GLN A 127 -1.82 -18.83 -25.34
CA GLN A 127 -3.06 -18.38 -24.69
C GLN A 127 -2.89 -18.33 -23.16
N LEU A 128 -2.24 -19.33 -22.56
CA LEU A 128 -1.97 -19.33 -21.12
C LEU A 128 -1.00 -18.19 -20.72
N ASN A 129 0.03 -17.93 -21.51
CA ASN A 129 0.94 -16.81 -21.31
C ASN A 129 0.18 -15.46 -21.36
N SER A 130 -0.74 -15.34 -22.32
CA SER A 130 -1.57 -14.14 -22.47
C SER A 130 -2.53 -13.93 -21.31
N LEU A 131 -3.16 -15.01 -20.81
CA LEU A 131 -4.02 -14.96 -19.62
C LEU A 131 -3.24 -14.56 -18.36
N ALA A 132 -2.04 -15.11 -18.18
CA ALA A 132 -1.16 -14.73 -17.08
C ALA A 132 -0.79 -13.24 -17.14
N MET A 133 -0.41 -12.73 -18.31
CA MET A 133 -0.13 -11.31 -18.49
C MET A 133 -1.37 -10.43 -18.28
N LEU A 134 -2.54 -10.85 -18.75
CA LEU A 134 -3.79 -10.11 -18.58
C LEU A 134 -4.15 -10.00 -17.10
N SER A 135 -4.00 -11.09 -16.33
CA SER A 135 -4.25 -11.03 -14.88
C SER A 135 -3.29 -10.05 -14.18
N LEU A 136 -2.01 -10.03 -14.52
CA LEU A 136 -1.05 -9.07 -13.98
C LEU A 136 -1.39 -7.61 -14.37
N ARG A 137 -2.01 -7.40 -15.55
CA ARG A 137 -2.55 -6.08 -15.92
C ARG A 137 -3.72 -5.68 -15.02
N PHE A 138 -4.66 -6.58 -14.73
CA PHE A 138 -5.75 -6.30 -13.79
C PHE A 138 -5.23 -6.01 -12.38
N TYR A 139 -4.23 -6.76 -11.90
CA TYR A 139 -3.52 -6.44 -10.67
C TYR A 139 -2.98 -5.00 -10.68
N SER A 140 -2.27 -4.61 -11.72
CA SER A 140 -1.69 -3.26 -11.82
C SER A 140 -2.75 -2.14 -11.82
N TRP A 141 -3.90 -2.37 -12.47
CA TRP A 141 -5.03 -1.43 -12.45
C TRP A 141 -5.73 -1.41 -11.09
N GLY A 142 -5.91 -2.56 -10.45
CA GLY A 142 -6.45 -2.68 -9.10
C GLY A 142 -5.62 -1.92 -8.08
N GLY A 143 -4.28 -2.01 -8.17
CA GLY A 143 -3.37 -1.19 -7.38
C GLY A 143 -3.55 0.32 -7.59
N GLY A 144 -3.91 0.76 -8.82
CA GLY A 144 -4.27 2.14 -9.10
C GLY A 144 -5.52 2.58 -8.32
N ILE A 145 -6.58 1.76 -8.34
CA ILE A 145 -7.84 2.03 -7.62
C ILE A 145 -7.57 2.08 -6.11
N PHE A 146 -6.82 1.11 -5.56
CA PHE A 146 -6.37 1.13 -4.18
C PHE A 146 -5.74 2.47 -3.81
N MET A 147 -4.80 2.96 -4.61
CA MET A 147 -4.09 4.20 -4.33
C MET A 147 -5.00 5.43 -4.29
N ALA A 148 -6.11 5.46 -5.02
CA ALA A 148 -7.07 6.55 -4.94
C ALA A 148 -7.75 6.61 -3.57
N PHE A 149 -8.20 5.46 -3.04
CA PHE A 149 -8.83 5.37 -1.72
C PHE A 149 -7.82 5.59 -0.60
N TYR A 150 -6.66 4.93 -0.69
CA TYR A 150 -5.59 5.03 0.30
C TYR A 150 -5.00 6.44 0.36
N GLY A 151 -4.80 7.09 -0.79
CA GLY A 151 -4.39 8.49 -0.89
C GLY A 151 -5.40 9.44 -0.25
N THR A 152 -6.70 9.19 -0.43
CA THR A 152 -7.75 9.95 0.23
C THR A 152 -7.68 9.78 1.76
N ALA A 153 -7.44 8.56 2.25
CA ALA A 153 -7.22 8.33 3.68
C ALA A 153 -6.00 9.13 4.20
N TRP A 154 -4.92 9.19 3.42
CA TRP A 154 -3.72 9.97 3.78
C TRP A 154 -3.99 11.47 3.81
N LEU A 155 -4.76 12.01 2.88
CA LEU A 155 -5.18 13.41 2.88
C LEU A 155 -6.00 13.77 4.12
N LEU A 156 -6.96 12.93 4.49
CA LEU A 156 -7.77 13.12 5.70
C LEU A 156 -6.92 13.04 6.98
N ARG A 157 -6.00 12.07 7.05
CA ARG A 157 -5.04 11.95 8.15
C ARG A 157 -4.10 13.17 8.21
N ALA A 158 -3.60 13.64 7.07
CA ALA A 158 -2.76 14.84 6.98
C ALA A 158 -3.50 16.08 7.51
N TYR A 159 -4.75 16.29 7.12
CA TYR A 159 -5.58 17.35 7.66
C TYR A 159 -5.71 17.26 9.19
N LEU A 160 -5.99 16.09 9.73
CA LEU A 160 -6.10 15.88 11.17
C LEU A 160 -4.76 16.10 11.89
N MET A 161 -3.66 15.59 11.35
CA MET A 161 -2.32 15.84 11.88
C MET A 161 -1.99 17.31 11.92
N PHE A 162 -2.33 18.06 10.86
CA PHE A 162 -2.10 19.49 10.79
C PHE A 162 -2.88 20.27 11.86
N ARG A 163 -4.09 19.79 12.19
CA ARG A 163 -4.99 20.40 13.18
C ARG A 163 -4.72 19.93 14.62
N SER A 164 -3.97 18.84 14.80
CA SER A 164 -3.84 18.16 16.10
C SER A 164 -3.06 18.93 17.16
N GLY A 165 -2.14 19.82 16.76
CA GLY A 165 -1.22 20.52 17.67
C GLY A 165 -0.07 19.65 18.21
N TYR A 166 -0.16 18.32 18.16
CA TYR A 166 0.87 17.39 18.65
C TYR A 166 1.68 16.73 17.53
N PHE A 167 1.18 16.69 16.30
CA PHE A 167 2.01 16.30 15.14
C PHE A 167 2.73 17.54 14.57
N PRO A 168 4.01 17.41 14.16
CA PRO A 168 4.71 18.46 13.45
C PRO A 168 3.99 18.80 12.14
N LYS A 169 3.72 20.10 11.91
CA LYS A 169 3.01 20.57 10.71
C LYS A 169 3.73 20.17 9.41
N ALA A 170 5.07 20.12 9.43
CA ALA A 170 5.86 19.68 8.28
C ALA A 170 5.53 18.23 7.87
N ILE A 171 5.37 17.32 8.84
CA ILE A 171 4.97 15.92 8.56
C ILE A 171 3.56 15.87 7.99
N ALA A 172 2.63 16.65 8.56
CA ALA A 172 1.27 16.73 8.03
C ALA A 172 1.25 17.21 6.57
N VAL A 173 2.05 18.22 6.22
CA VAL A 173 2.18 18.69 4.82
C VAL A 173 2.78 17.62 3.92
N LEU A 174 3.86 16.95 4.34
CA LEU A 174 4.47 15.86 3.56
C LEU A 174 3.51 14.70 3.34
N MET A 175 2.70 14.35 4.35
CA MET A 175 1.64 13.35 4.23
C MET A 175 0.54 13.79 3.26
N GLY A 176 0.19 15.08 3.25
CA GLY A 176 -0.75 15.66 2.29
C GLY A 176 -0.23 15.58 0.86
N VAL A 177 1.04 15.91 0.64
CA VAL A 177 1.71 15.79 -0.67
C VAL A 177 1.71 14.32 -1.12
N ALA A 178 2.01 13.39 -0.23
CA ALA A 178 1.99 11.96 -0.52
C ALA A 178 0.58 11.48 -0.94
N GLY A 179 -0.45 11.82 -0.17
CA GLY A 179 -1.84 11.48 -0.50
C GLY A 179 -2.29 12.07 -1.84
N THR A 180 -1.91 13.32 -2.13
CA THR A 180 -2.16 13.96 -3.43
C THR A 180 -1.48 13.21 -4.56
N GLY A 181 -0.22 12.81 -4.38
CA GLY A 181 0.54 12.02 -5.36
C GLY A 181 -0.15 10.70 -5.71
N PHE A 182 -0.66 9.97 -4.71
CA PHE A 182 -1.41 8.72 -4.92
C PHE A 182 -2.70 8.95 -5.71
N VAL A 183 -3.50 9.95 -5.35
CA VAL A 183 -4.76 10.26 -6.06
C VAL A 183 -4.47 10.71 -7.49
N LEU A 184 -3.55 11.65 -7.70
CA LEU A 184 -3.20 12.16 -9.02
C LEU A 184 -2.61 11.08 -9.93
N ARG A 185 -1.81 10.15 -9.39
CA ARG A 185 -1.31 9.02 -10.16
C ARG A 185 -2.45 8.18 -10.73
N ASN A 186 -3.47 7.89 -9.93
CA ASN A 186 -4.60 7.10 -10.41
C ASN A 186 -5.40 7.86 -11.48
N VAL A 187 -5.65 9.14 -11.27
CA VAL A 187 -6.30 10.00 -12.27
C VAL A 187 -5.50 10.04 -13.57
N ALA A 188 -4.17 10.20 -13.47
CA ALA A 188 -3.31 10.23 -14.64
C ALA A 188 -3.31 8.88 -15.40
N LEU A 189 -3.32 7.75 -14.69
CA LEU A 189 -3.40 6.43 -15.33
C LEU A 189 -4.69 6.25 -16.16
N VAL A 190 -5.81 6.83 -15.70
CA VAL A 190 -7.10 6.71 -16.38
C VAL A 190 -7.22 7.70 -17.54
N LEU A 191 -6.85 8.97 -17.30
CA LEU A 191 -7.11 10.04 -18.27
C LEU A 191 -6.01 10.20 -19.31
N VAL A 192 -4.80 9.70 -19.03
CA VAL A 192 -3.64 9.83 -19.92
C VAL A 192 -3.10 8.44 -20.25
N PRO A 193 -3.62 7.77 -21.30
CA PRO A 193 -3.23 6.38 -21.64
C PRO A 193 -1.71 6.19 -21.88
N ALA A 194 -1.00 7.25 -22.28
CA ALA A 194 0.44 7.26 -22.47
C ALA A 194 1.22 7.40 -21.16
N TYR A 195 0.55 7.71 -20.03
CA TYR A 195 1.22 7.88 -18.74
C TYR A 195 1.79 6.55 -18.24
N ARG A 196 3.12 6.47 -18.17
CA ARG A 196 3.86 5.27 -17.74
C ARG A 196 4.79 5.56 -16.56
N SER A 197 4.83 6.80 -16.10
CA SER A 197 5.78 7.23 -15.09
C SER A 197 5.31 6.88 -13.67
N GLY A 198 6.23 6.40 -12.85
CA GLY A 198 6.04 6.19 -11.41
C GLY A 198 6.48 7.38 -10.54
N TRP A 199 6.93 8.51 -11.12
CA TRP A 199 7.51 9.60 -10.34
C TRP A 199 6.55 10.19 -9.29
N LEU A 200 5.22 10.16 -9.54
CA LEU A 200 4.22 10.60 -8.56
C LEU A 200 4.24 9.75 -7.28
N LEU A 201 4.68 8.49 -7.35
CA LEU A 201 4.85 7.65 -6.16
C LEU A 201 6.04 8.09 -5.30
N LEU A 202 7.05 8.72 -5.92
CA LEU A 202 8.20 9.23 -5.16
C LEU A 202 7.80 10.36 -4.21
N LEU A 203 6.68 11.05 -4.47
CA LEU A 203 6.13 12.06 -3.57
C LEU A 203 5.64 11.46 -2.23
N ALA A 204 5.34 10.17 -2.21
CA ALA A 204 4.91 9.50 -0.98
C ALA A 204 6.07 9.17 -0.03
N MET A 205 7.27 8.92 -0.57
CA MET A 205 8.42 8.47 0.23
C MET A 205 8.82 9.43 1.35
N PRO A 206 8.99 10.76 1.10
CA PRO A 206 9.38 11.68 2.17
C PRO A 206 8.37 11.74 3.32
N GLY A 207 7.06 11.69 3.01
CA GLY A 207 6.00 11.74 4.01
C GLY A 207 6.00 10.51 4.92
N GLY A 208 6.09 9.33 4.34
CA GLY A 208 6.14 8.07 5.08
C GLY A 208 7.39 7.96 5.96
N LEU A 209 8.56 8.26 5.40
CA LEU A 209 9.84 8.22 6.14
C LEU A 209 9.88 9.23 7.28
N ALA A 210 9.43 10.47 7.04
CA ALA A 210 9.36 11.50 8.08
C ALA A 210 8.41 11.11 9.21
N LEU A 211 7.26 10.52 8.88
CA LEU A 211 6.31 10.02 9.88
C LEU A 211 6.92 8.88 10.70
N MET A 212 7.57 7.91 10.08
CA MET A 212 8.24 6.81 10.77
C MET A 212 9.36 7.32 11.70
N ALA A 213 10.21 8.24 11.22
CA ALA A 213 11.26 8.83 12.03
C ALA A 213 10.69 9.57 13.25
N TRP A 214 9.62 10.34 13.08
CA TRP A 214 8.97 11.03 14.18
C TRP A 214 8.34 10.05 15.19
N LEU A 215 7.62 9.02 14.70
CA LEU A 215 7.06 7.98 15.56
C LEU A 215 8.14 7.24 16.34
N ALA A 216 9.30 6.96 15.73
CA ALA A 216 10.43 6.37 16.42
C ALA A 216 10.91 7.26 17.59
N VAL A 217 11.09 8.56 17.33
CA VAL A 217 11.45 9.50 18.39
C VAL A 217 10.40 9.51 19.51
N GLN A 218 9.10 9.50 19.20
CA GLN A 218 8.04 9.48 20.22
C GLN A 218 7.96 8.13 20.97
N ALA A 219 8.23 7.02 20.30
CA ALA A 219 8.22 5.69 20.90
C ALA A 219 9.30 5.51 21.98
N PHE A 220 10.45 6.18 21.80
CA PHE A 220 11.61 6.08 22.71
C PHE A 220 11.73 7.26 23.69
N LYS A 221 10.93 8.32 23.54
CA LYS A 221 10.86 9.39 24.55
C LYS A 221 10.31 8.84 25.86
N THR A 222 11.17 8.76 26.87
CA THR A 222 10.84 8.21 28.19
C THR A 222 10.05 9.16 29.09
N ARG A 223 9.89 10.44 28.72
CA ARG A 223 9.19 11.47 29.53
C ARG A 223 8.57 12.53 28.63
N THR A 224 7.35 12.54 28.51
CA THR A 224 6.24 13.49 28.54
C THR A 224 5.03 12.83 27.88
N PRO A 225 3.88 12.77 28.56
CA PRO A 225 2.66 12.39 27.88
C PRO A 225 2.43 13.38 26.74
N LEU A 226 2.10 12.89 25.56
CA LEU A 226 1.34 13.70 24.63
C LEU A 226 0.05 14.01 25.38
N ASP A 227 -0.05 15.22 25.93
CA ASP A 227 -1.27 15.69 26.58
C ASP A 227 -2.33 15.79 25.49
N LEU A 228 -3.12 14.72 25.38
CA LEU A 228 -4.32 14.79 24.58
C LEU A 228 -5.28 15.70 25.34
N PRO A 229 -5.85 16.75 24.69
CA PRO A 229 -6.92 17.52 25.30
C PRO A 229 -8.04 16.54 25.70
N SER A 230 -8.46 16.64 26.95
CA SER A 230 -9.56 15.90 27.55
C SER A 230 -10.89 16.14 26.82
#